data_04d64d587fa51dfe49c8376d7db64b9b
#
_entry.id   04d64d587fa51dfe49c8376d7db64b9b
#
_cell.length_a   1.000
_cell.length_b   1.000
_cell.length_c   1.000
_cell.angle_alpha   90.00
_cell.angle_beta   90.00
_cell.angle_gamma   90.00
#
_symmetry.space_group_name_H-M   'P 1'
#
loop_
_entity.id
_entity.type
_entity.pdbx_description
1 polymer ?
#
loop_
_entity_poly.entity_id
_entity_poly.type
_entity_poly.pdbx_seq_one_letter_code
_entity_poly.pdbx_strand_id
1 'polypeptide(L)'
;IYNNWSPYMVKDIENTVWIGLEYFVDEGDTYWNMSEEEFSRFGISEMIQIGLIEREEDVIDSHMEKVKKAYPAYFDTYNEIDALISYLSSIKNLYCVGRNGQHRYNNIDHSMCTSFEAVKNILTGREDKSNIWKVNTEEEYHEEKRP
;
A
#
# COMPACT_ATOMS: atom_id res chain seq x y z
N ILE A 1 -9.10 -6.58 7.33
CA ILE A 1 -8.99 -5.11 7.56
C ILE A 1 -10.39 -4.53 7.55
N TYR A 2 -10.75 -3.81 8.58
CA TYR A 2 -12.02 -3.07 8.66
C TYR A 2 -11.84 -1.67 8.11
N ASN A 3 -12.68 -1.29 7.16
CA ASN A 3 -12.57 -0.01 6.46
C ASN A 3 -13.58 1.05 6.94
N ASN A 4 -14.29 0.80 8.05
CA ASN A 4 -15.28 1.73 8.58
C ASN A 4 -14.64 2.84 9.43
N TRP A 5 -13.59 3.45 8.96
CA TRP A 5 -12.92 4.57 9.65
C TRP A 5 -13.69 5.89 9.53
N SER A 6 -14.65 5.93 8.62
CA SER A 6 -15.46 7.11 8.36
C SER A 6 -16.88 6.70 8.00
N PRO A 7 -17.91 7.44 8.44
CA PRO A 7 -19.30 7.18 8.07
C PRO A 7 -19.56 7.30 6.55
N TYR A 8 -18.62 7.86 5.81
CA TYR A 8 -18.72 7.98 4.35
C TYR A 8 -18.20 6.76 3.58
N MET A 9 -17.60 5.78 4.23
CA MET A 9 -17.03 4.60 3.57
C MET A 9 -18.08 3.57 3.18
N VAL A 10 -19.20 3.53 3.89
CA VAL A 10 -20.34 2.65 3.61
C VAL A 10 -21.64 3.45 3.62
N LYS A 11 -22.60 3.00 2.84
CA LYS A 11 -23.88 3.68 2.73
C LYS A 11 -24.75 3.51 3.99
N ASP A 12 -24.71 2.35 4.61
CA ASP A 12 -25.44 1.98 5.83
C ASP A 12 -24.44 1.53 6.89
N ILE A 13 -23.91 2.50 7.65
CA ILE A 13 -22.86 2.26 8.64
C ILE A 13 -23.35 1.48 9.85
N GLU A 14 -24.64 1.48 10.11
CA GLU A 14 -25.22 0.77 11.26
C GLU A 14 -25.33 -0.74 11.00
N ASN A 15 -25.55 -1.14 9.75
CA ASN A 15 -25.85 -2.52 9.39
C ASN A 15 -24.83 -3.15 8.44
N THR A 16 -23.90 -2.37 7.87
CA THR A 16 -22.93 -2.88 6.91
C THR A 16 -21.51 -2.46 7.24
N VAL A 17 -20.55 -3.26 6.79
CA VAL A 17 -19.12 -3.02 6.95
C VAL A 17 -18.37 -3.42 5.67
N TRP A 18 -17.34 -2.67 5.30
CA TRP A 18 -16.34 -3.12 4.34
C TRP A 18 -15.24 -3.88 5.06
N ILE A 19 -14.92 -5.05 4.55
CA ILE A 19 -13.81 -5.88 5.03
C ILE A 19 -12.83 -6.05 3.89
N GLY A 20 -11.59 -5.59 4.08
CA GLY A 20 -10.50 -5.84 3.15
C GLY A 20 -9.72 -7.09 3.54
N LEU A 21 -9.57 -8.02 2.61
CA LEU A 21 -8.71 -9.20 2.73
C LEU A 21 -7.48 -8.96 1.86
N GLU A 22 -6.28 -9.16 2.41
CA GLU A 22 -5.03 -9.06 1.67
C GLU A 22 -4.39 -10.44 1.53
N TYR A 23 -4.07 -10.80 0.29
CA TYR A 23 -3.41 -12.04 -0.06
C TYR A 23 -2.09 -11.74 -0.76
N PHE A 24 -1.00 -12.27 -0.22
CA PHE A 24 0.33 -12.16 -0.81
C PHE A 24 0.56 -13.37 -1.72
N VAL A 25 0.55 -13.12 -3.01
CA VAL A 25 0.61 -14.15 -4.05
C VAL A 25 1.65 -13.78 -5.12
N ASP A 26 2.19 -14.77 -5.79
CA ASP A 26 3.10 -14.55 -6.90
C ASP A 26 2.34 -14.40 -8.22
N GLU A 27 2.81 -13.51 -9.11
CA GLU A 27 2.24 -13.39 -10.45
C GLU A 27 2.35 -14.74 -11.18
N GLY A 28 1.20 -15.27 -11.63
CA GLY A 28 1.12 -16.52 -12.36
C GLY A 28 0.85 -17.75 -11.52
N ASP A 29 0.78 -17.65 -10.20
CA ASP A 29 0.34 -18.75 -9.35
C ASP A 29 -1.17 -19.06 -9.49
N THR A 30 -1.64 -20.07 -8.78
CA THR A 30 -3.04 -20.51 -8.84
C THR A 30 -3.99 -19.39 -8.37
N TYR A 31 -3.66 -18.71 -7.28
CA TYR A 31 -4.50 -17.65 -6.71
C TYR A 31 -4.52 -16.40 -7.59
N TRP A 32 -3.35 -16.04 -8.14
CA TRP A 32 -3.25 -14.91 -9.08
C TRP A 32 -4.10 -15.12 -10.33
N ASN A 33 -4.19 -16.36 -10.80
CA ASN A 33 -4.91 -16.70 -12.04
C ASN A 33 -6.42 -16.92 -11.84
N MET A 34 -6.92 -16.96 -10.61
CA MET A 34 -8.35 -17.06 -10.35
C MET A 34 -9.11 -15.87 -10.93
N SER A 35 -10.33 -16.13 -11.39
CA SER A 35 -11.30 -15.08 -11.70
C SER A 35 -11.72 -14.34 -10.43
N GLU A 36 -12.28 -13.14 -10.58
CA GLU A 36 -12.82 -12.38 -9.45
C GLU A 36 -13.88 -13.19 -8.68
N GLU A 37 -14.75 -13.88 -9.38
CA GLU A 37 -15.80 -14.70 -8.78
C GLU A 37 -15.23 -15.89 -7.98
N GLU A 38 -14.24 -16.59 -8.53
CA GLU A 38 -13.59 -17.71 -7.84
C GLU A 38 -12.85 -17.26 -6.60
N PHE A 39 -12.11 -16.16 -6.71
CA PHE A 39 -11.33 -15.63 -5.60
C PHE A 39 -12.20 -15.03 -4.51
N SER A 40 -13.30 -14.35 -4.87
CA SER A 40 -14.28 -13.85 -3.91
C SER A 40 -14.91 -14.99 -3.13
N ARG A 41 -15.35 -16.07 -3.80
CA ARG A 41 -15.86 -17.28 -3.12
C ARG A 41 -14.84 -17.90 -2.18
N PHE A 42 -13.57 -17.92 -2.59
CA PHE A 42 -12.49 -18.40 -1.75
C PHE A 42 -12.37 -17.53 -0.48
N GLY A 43 -12.28 -16.22 -0.59
CA GLY A 43 -12.20 -15.30 0.53
C GLY A 43 -13.42 -15.37 1.46
N ILE A 44 -14.63 -15.47 0.90
CA ILE A 44 -15.87 -15.65 1.67
C ILE A 44 -15.82 -16.97 2.47
N SER A 45 -15.35 -18.05 1.86
CA SER A 45 -15.23 -19.34 2.55
C SER A 45 -14.27 -19.29 3.74
N GLU A 46 -13.16 -18.55 3.61
CA GLU A 46 -12.23 -18.34 4.71
C GLU A 46 -12.83 -17.48 5.83
N MET A 47 -13.57 -16.42 5.48
CA MET A 47 -14.26 -15.59 6.47
C MET A 47 -15.29 -16.39 7.28
N ILE A 48 -16.00 -17.32 6.65
CA ILE A 48 -16.91 -18.25 7.36
C ILE A 48 -16.12 -19.17 8.26
N GLN A 49 -15.02 -19.75 7.74
CA GLN A 49 -14.20 -20.71 8.49
C GLN A 49 -13.59 -20.10 9.75
N ILE A 50 -13.16 -18.84 9.70
CA ILE A 50 -12.63 -18.11 10.87
C ILE A 50 -13.71 -17.50 11.76
N GLY A 51 -14.99 -17.64 11.40
CA GLY A 51 -16.13 -17.12 12.15
C GLY A 51 -16.31 -15.61 12.09
N LEU A 52 -15.81 -14.95 11.05
CA LEU A 52 -15.96 -13.51 10.83
C LEU A 52 -17.36 -13.17 10.28
N ILE A 53 -17.92 -14.06 9.46
CA ILE A 53 -19.29 -14.05 8.99
C ILE A 53 -19.91 -15.43 9.23
N GLU A 54 -21.23 -15.51 9.31
CA GLU A 54 -21.93 -16.78 9.55
C GLU A 54 -22.25 -17.53 8.26
N ARG A 55 -22.58 -16.81 7.20
CA ARG A 55 -23.10 -17.38 5.95
C ARG A 55 -22.67 -16.54 4.75
N GLU A 56 -22.65 -17.17 3.58
CA GLU A 56 -22.36 -16.50 2.31
C GLU A 56 -23.40 -15.39 1.98
N GLU A 57 -24.66 -15.61 2.36
CA GLU A 57 -25.74 -14.64 2.14
C GLU A 57 -25.59 -13.34 2.94
N ASP A 58 -24.70 -13.31 3.93
CA ASP A 58 -24.37 -12.10 4.69
C ASP A 58 -23.45 -11.16 3.87
N VAL A 59 -22.88 -11.64 2.76
CA VAL A 59 -22.07 -10.83 1.85
C VAL A 59 -22.96 -10.15 0.82
N ILE A 60 -23.00 -8.81 0.89
CA ILE A 60 -23.83 -7.99 0.00
C ILE A 60 -23.17 -7.79 -1.37
N ASP A 61 -21.85 -7.60 -1.37
CA ASP A 61 -21.08 -7.33 -2.58
C ASP A 61 -19.60 -7.69 -2.35
N SER A 62 -18.86 -7.93 -3.42
CA SER A 62 -17.44 -8.23 -3.37
C SER A 62 -16.72 -7.64 -4.59
N HIS A 63 -15.47 -7.23 -4.39
CA HIS A 63 -14.61 -6.75 -5.45
C HIS A 63 -13.18 -7.24 -5.21
N MET A 64 -12.48 -7.60 -6.29
CA MET A 64 -11.09 -8.02 -6.25
C MET A 64 -10.21 -7.06 -7.07
N GLU A 65 -9.13 -6.60 -6.45
CA GLU A 65 -8.09 -5.82 -7.12
C GLU A 65 -6.75 -6.56 -7.10
N LYS A 66 -6.13 -6.73 -8.27
CA LYS A 66 -4.79 -7.33 -8.42
C LYS A 66 -3.74 -6.25 -8.51
N VAL A 67 -2.98 -6.07 -7.46
CA VAL A 67 -1.93 -5.03 -7.39
C VAL A 67 -0.57 -5.64 -7.63
N LYS A 68 0.03 -5.34 -8.78
CA LYS A 68 1.40 -5.74 -9.10
C LYS A 68 2.41 -4.87 -8.37
N LYS A 69 3.49 -5.50 -7.86
CA LYS A 69 4.58 -4.77 -7.19
C LYS A 69 4.09 -3.84 -6.08
N ALA A 70 3.17 -4.35 -5.26
CA ALA A 70 2.52 -3.58 -4.19
C ALA A 70 3.53 -3.06 -3.14
N TYR A 71 4.63 -3.79 -2.94
CA TYR A 71 5.66 -3.47 -1.95
C TYR A 71 7.03 -3.32 -2.60
N PRO A 72 7.85 -2.35 -2.15
CA PRO A 72 9.25 -2.29 -2.54
C PRO A 72 10.01 -3.49 -1.98
N ALA A 73 10.94 -4.04 -2.75
CA ALA A 73 11.81 -5.11 -2.34
C ALA A 73 13.18 -4.55 -1.96
N TYR A 74 13.68 -4.92 -0.77
CA TYR A 74 14.95 -4.45 -0.21
C TYR A 74 16.02 -5.54 -0.28
N PHE A 75 16.37 -5.98 -1.49
CA PHE A 75 17.39 -7.00 -1.71
C PHE A 75 18.35 -6.61 -2.86
N ASP A 76 19.33 -7.45 -3.14
CA ASP A 76 20.35 -7.25 -4.17
C ASP A 76 21.10 -5.92 -4.01
N THR A 77 20.97 -5.03 -4.96
CA THR A 77 21.66 -3.75 -5.05
C THR A 77 21.01 -2.62 -4.25
N TYR A 78 20.01 -2.91 -3.41
CA TYR A 78 19.34 -1.87 -2.61
C TYR A 78 20.30 -1.07 -1.73
N ASN A 79 21.40 -1.67 -1.28
CA ASN A 79 22.46 -0.98 -0.53
C ASN A 79 23.14 0.16 -1.32
N GLU A 80 22.96 0.21 -2.65
CA GLU A 80 23.47 1.26 -3.52
C GLU A 80 22.45 2.37 -3.81
N ILE A 81 21.27 2.33 -3.13
CA ILE A 81 20.16 3.26 -3.37
C ILE A 81 20.58 4.73 -3.23
N ASP A 82 21.56 5.04 -2.36
CA ASP A 82 22.05 6.39 -2.15
C ASP A 82 22.69 7.01 -3.39
N ALA A 83 23.35 6.19 -4.21
CA ALA A 83 23.90 6.65 -5.50
C ALA A 83 22.76 7.08 -6.46
N LEU A 84 21.68 6.29 -6.50
CA LEU A 84 20.50 6.60 -7.29
C LEU A 84 19.79 7.86 -6.76
N ILE A 85 19.59 7.97 -5.44
CA ILE A 85 19.01 9.15 -4.78
C ILE A 85 19.80 10.40 -5.13
N SER A 86 21.13 10.33 -5.05
CA SER A 86 22.02 11.44 -5.37
C SER A 86 21.85 11.87 -6.83
N TYR A 87 21.84 10.92 -7.77
CA TYR A 87 21.63 11.19 -9.18
C TYR A 87 20.25 11.83 -9.45
N LEU A 88 19.16 11.23 -8.94
CA LEU A 88 17.80 11.73 -9.15
C LEU A 88 17.61 13.10 -8.52
N SER A 89 18.26 13.37 -7.39
CA SER A 89 18.21 14.67 -6.70
C SER A 89 18.91 15.78 -7.48
N SER A 90 19.87 15.45 -8.34
CA SER A 90 20.57 16.42 -9.20
C SER A 90 19.70 16.98 -10.33
N ILE A 91 18.62 16.30 -10.69
CA ILE A 91 17.70 16.72 -11.75
C ILE A 91 16.75 17.78 -11.19
N LYS A 92 16.88 19.04 -11.58
CA LYS A 92 16.21 20.19 -10.96
C LYS A 92 14.69 20.03 -10.77
N ASN A 93 13.99 19.62 -11.80
CA ASN A 93 12.52 19.55 -11.85
C ASN A 93 11.96 18.14 -11.62
N LEU A 94 12.74 17.23 -11.08
CA LEU A 94 12.31 15.87 -10.69
C LEU A 94 12.17 15.79 -9.17
N TYR A 95 11.01 15.35 -8.69
CA TYR A 95 10.73 15.12 -7.28
C TYR A 95 10.21 13.69 -7.10
N CYS A 96 10.95 12.87 -6.37
CA CYS A 96 10.57 11.50 -6.06
C CYS A 96 9.72 11.50 -4.79
N VAL A 97 8.44 11.16 -4.91
CA VAL A 97 7.48 11.19 -3.81
C VAL A 97 6.70 9.88 -3.71
N GLY A 98 6.21 9.58 -2.51
CA GLY A 98 5.41 8.39 -2.24
C GLY A 98 6.20 7.08 -2.28
N ARG A 99 5.49 5.97 -2.03
CA ARG A 99 6.06 4.63 -1.91
C ARG A 99 6.90 4.23 -3.13
N ASN A 100 6.32 4.30 -4.30
CA ASN A 100 6.98 3.86 -5.53
C ASN A 100 8.04 4.84 -6.01
N GLY A 101 7.80 6.16 -5.87
CA GLY A 101 8.75 7.18 -6.30
C GLY A 101 10.02 7.20 -5.47
N GLN A 102 9.96 6.81 -4.20
CA GLN A 102 11.11 6.72 -3.30
C GLN A 102 11.66 5.30 -3.16
N HIS A 103 10.97 4.29 -3.70
CA HIS A 103 11.25 2.88 -3.46
C HIS A 103 11.40 2.58 -1.96
N ARG A 104 10.46 3.08 -1.16
CA ARG A 104 10.40 2.91 0.31
C ARG A 104 9.04 2.44 0.74
N TYR A 105 9.00 1.69 1.85
CA TYR A 105 7.74 1.27 2.47
C TYR A 105 7.09 2.48 3.16
N ASN A 106 6.33 3.24 2.39
CA ASN A 106 5.60 4.40 2.85
C ASN A 106 4.12 4.06 3.04
N ASN A 107 3.56 4.42 4.18
CA ASN A 107 2.12 4.47 4.40
C ASN A 107 1.52 5.70 3.69
N ILE A 108 0.19 5.83 3.72
CA ILE A 108 -0.53 6.93 3.06
C ILE A 108 -0.05 8.29 3.57
N ASP A 109 0.10 8.45 4.89
CA ASP A 109 0.58 9.67 5.54
C ASP A 109 1.99 10.06 5.07
N HIS A 110 2.94 9.10 5.05
CA HIS A 110 4.29 9.35 4.52
C HIS A 110 4.24 9.79 3.05
N SER A 111 3.43 9.13 2.24
CA SER A 111 3.27 9.47 0.82
C SER A 111 2.71 10.89 0.62
N MET A 112 1.75 11.29 1.45
CA MET A 112 1.21 12.65 1.47
C MET A 112 2.27 13.67 1.92
N CYS A 113 2.99 13.38 3.02
CA CYS A 113 4.03 14.27 3.55
C CYS A 113 5.15 14.50 2.54
N THR A 114 5.61 13.45 1.84
CA THR A 114 6.63 13.62 0.78
C THR A 114 6.16 14.58 -0.32
N SER A 115 4.88 14.50 -0.69
CA SER A 115 4.27 15.38 -1.69
C SER A 115 4.18 16.83 -1.19
N PHE A 116 3.81 17.06 0.08
CA PHE A 116 3.78 18.39 0.68
C PHE A 116 5.17 19.03 0.74
N GLU A 117 6.20 18.27 1.10
CA GLU A 117 7.58 18.77 1.10
C GLU A 117 8.07 19.08 -0.32
N ALA A 118 7.69 18.30 -1.32
CA ALA A 118 8.00 18.60 -2.72
C ALA A 118 7.35 19.90 -3.19
N VAL A 119 6.06 20.10 -2.91
CA VAL A 119 5.33 21.34 -3.23
C VAL A 119 5.97 22.54 -2.52
N LYS A 120 6.32 22.40 -1.25
CA LYS A 120 7.01 23.45 -0.48
C LYS A 120 8.35 23.83 -1.13
N ASN A 121 9.14 22.86 -1.58
CA ASN A 121 10.39 23.15 -2.28
C ASN A 121 10.15 23.90 -3.59
N ILE A 122 9.12 23.52 -4.37
CA ILE A 122 8.74 24.22 -5.61
C ILE A 122 8.35 25.68 -5.31
N LEU A 123 7.50 25.91 -4.31
CA LEU A 123 7.01 27.25 -3.97
C LEU A 123 8.10 28.16 -3.41
N THR A 124 9.08 27.60 -2.69
CA THR A 124 10.17 28.37 -2.08
C THR A 124 11.43 28.46 -2.95
N GLY A 125 11.45 27.78 -4.10
CA GLY A 125 12.65 27.69 -4.95
C GLY A 125 13.79 26.89 -4.31
N ARG A 126 13.50 26.02 -3.34
CA ARG A 126 14.51 25.20 -2.68
C ARG A 126 15.00 24.09 -3.62
N GLU A 127 16.29 24.10 -3.92
CA GLU A 127 16.91 23.07 -4.78
C GLU A 127 17.28 21.79 -4.01
N ASP A 128 17.64 21.90 -2.73
CA ASP A 128 17.91 20.73 -1.87
C ASP A 128 16.63 19.93 -1.59
N LYS A 129 16.66 18.64 -1.91
CA LYS A 129 15.52 17.71 -1.80
C LYS A 129 15.64 16.77 -0.61
N SER A 130 16.63 16.95 0.26
CA SER A 130 16.89 16.09 1.40
C SER A 130 15.70 16.01 2.37
N ASN A 131 14.90 17.07 2.49
CA ASN A 131 13.69 17.07 3.32
C ASN A 131 12.64 16.07 2.85
N ILE A 132 12.51 15.85 1.54
CA ILE A 132 11.57 14.88 0.96
C ILE A 132 12.00 13.46 1.31
N TRP A 133 13.29 13.16 1.19
CA TRP A 133 13.87 11.85 1.51
C TRP A 133 13.90 11.54 3.01
N LYS A 134 13.79 12.56 3.87
CA LYS A 134 13.78 12.42 5.34
C LYS A 134 12.40 12.19 5.95
N VAL A 135 11.33 12.20 5.15
CA VAL A 135 9.96 12.02 5.66
C VAL A 135 9.80 10.64 6.31
N ASN A 136 10.37 9.61 5.74
CA ASN A 136 10.43 8.27 6.30
C ASN A 136 11.86 7.74 6.23
N THR A 137 12.45 7.46 7.39
CA THR A 137 13.81 6.93 7.53
C THR A 137 13.83 5.48 8.02
N GLU A 138 12.68 4.84 8.15
CA GLU A 138 12.59 3.43 8.54
C GLU A 138 13.19 2.56 7.43
N GLU A 139 14.26 1.84 7.77
CA GLU A 139 14.95 0.92 6.87
C GLU A 139 14.48 -0.53 7.05
N GLU A 140 13.72 -0.79 8.12
CA GLU A 140 13.23 -2.13 8.46
C GLU A 140 11.70 -2.19 8.42
N TYR A 141 11.20 -3.29 7.86
CA TYR A 141 9.80 -3.65 7.89
C TYR A 141 9.49 -4.26 9.28
N HIS A 142 8.76 -3.53 10.13
CA HIS A 142 8.46 -3.92 11.50
C HIS A 142 7.28 -4.91 11.65
N GLU A 143 6.93 -5.66 10.64
CA GLU A 143 6.07 -6.83 10.85
C GLU A 143 6.90 -7.98 11.43
N GLU A 144 7.07 -8.00 12.73
CA GLU A 144 7.58 -9.18 13.41
C GLU A 144 6.64 -10.36 13.16
N LYS A 145 7.16 -11.42 12.54
CA LYS A 145 6.50 -12.73 12.57
C LYS A 145 6.39 -13.13 14.04
N ARG A 146 5.24 -12.91 14.64
CA ARG A 146 4.97 -13.51 15.96
C ARG A 146 4.97 -15.02 15.79
N PRO A 147 5.69 -15.77 16.66
CA PRO A 147 5.78 -17.21 16.60
C PRO A 147 4.43 -17.88 16.80
#